data_7f8f0e03939faaf383a71c62c216fa3a
#
_entry.id   7f8f0e03939faaf383a71c62c216fa3a
#
_cell.length_a   1.000
_cell.length_b   1.000
_cell.length_c   1.000
_cell.angle_alpha   90.00
_cell.angle_beta   90.00
_cell.angle_gamma   90.00
#
_symmetry.space_group_name_H-M   'P 1'
#
loop_
_entity.id
_entity.type
_entity.pdbx_description
1 polymer ?
#
loop_
_entity_poly.entity_id
_entity_poly.type
_entity_poly.pdbx_seq_one_letter_code
_entity_poly.pdbx_strand_id
1 'polypeptide(L)'
;MQKLRHILIFILFSSSTTILAEDDLYILDETHLSIGFLVDHAGYARTLGMFTEARGSFKYNEESSTVSDVEIIIDTNSVFTNHDKRDSHLKSPDFLNVQKYPTMTFKADMNNLKSNPGKIKGDLTLLGITKPLILNTKINKIDTYPFRVGLSKPMVMGVSATASFKRSDFGMNYALKKNLVGDQIDLIIEFEARQE
;
A
#
# COMPACT_ATOMS: atom_id res chain seq x y z
N MET A 1 38.48 -27.28 67.50
CA MET A 1 38.79 -26.24 66.52
C MET A 1 38.01 -26.60 65.20
N GLN A 2 36.80 -26.05 65.04
CA GLN A 2 35.92 -26.30 63.87
C GLN A 2 36.19 -25.21 62.82
N LYS A 3 36.64 -25.62 61.61
CA LYS A 3 36.87 -24.72 60.48
C LYS A 3 35.55 -24.51 59.76
N LEU A 4 35.02 -23.29 59.82
CA LEU A 4 33.86 -22.83 59.09
C LEU A 4 34.25 -22.64 57.60
N ARG A 5 33.70 -23.45 56.66
CA ARG A 5 33.88 -23.28 55.23
C ARG A 5 32.77 -22.36 54.73
N HIS A 6 33.14 -21.14 54.30
CA HIS A 6 32.21 -20.23 53.61
C HIS A 6 32.09 -20.69 52.16
N ILE A 7 30.86 -21.10 51.78
CA ILE A 7 30.50 -21.38 50.40
C ILE A 7 30.03 -20.04 49.78
N LEU A 8 30.82 -19.52 48.86
CA LEU A 8 30.46 -18.34 48.08
C LEU A 8 29.59 -18.80 46.90
N ILE A 9 28.26 -18.52 46.95
CA ILE A 9 27.32 -18.79 45.88
C ILE A 9 27.43 -17.64 44.88
N PHE A 10 27.99 -17.89 43.68
CA PHE A 10 27.99 -16.97 42.56
C PHE A 10 26.63 -17.05 41.86
N ILE A 11 25.77 -16.08 42.05
CA ILE A 11 24.53 -15.93 41.29
C ILE A 11 24.89 -15.29 39.94
N LEU A 12 24.93 -16.09 38.87
CA LEU A 12 25.00 -15.59 37.49
C LEU A 12 23.65 -14.95 37.14
N PHE A 13 23.60 -13.65 37.07
CA PHE A 13 22.51 -12.91 36.43
C PHE A 13 22.66 -13.06 34.93
N SER A 14 21.88 -13.95 34.31
CA SER A 14 21.73 -14.02 32.87
C SER A 14 20.81 -12.89 32.44
N SER A 15 21.37 -11.79 31.95
CA SER A 15 20.61 -10.72 31.29
C SER A 15 20.21 -11.22 29.90
N SER A 16 18.96 -11.65 29.76
CA SER A 16 18.36 -11.92 28.44
C SER A 16 18.18 -10.59 27.73
N THR A 17 19.06 -10.29 26.78
CA THR A 17 18.82 -9.23 25.80
C THR A 17 17.74 -9.71 24.85
N THR A 18 16.54 -9.20 24.96
CA THR A 18 15.52 -9.30 23.92
C THR A 18 16.03 -8.57 22.70
N ILE A 19 16.48 -9.30 21.67
CA ILE A 19 16.69 -8.77 20.34
C ILE A 19 15.27 -8.50 19.82
N LEU A 20 14.88 -7.23 19.72
CA LEU A 20 13.68 -6.85 18.98
C LEU A 20 13.97 -7.16 17.52
N ALA A 21 13.09 -7.93 16.88
CA ALA A 21 13.18 -8.14 15.44
C ALA A 21 13.11 -6.78 14.74
N GLU A 22 14.08 -6.53 13.87
CA GLU A 22 14.15 -5.31 13.08
C GLU A 22 13.03 -5.32 12.03
N ASP A 23 12.47 -4.14 11.73
CA ASP A 23 11.47 -4.00 10.66
C ASP A 23 12.17 -4.09 9.30
N ASP A 24 11.77 -5.02 8.47
CA ASP A 24 12.30 -5.17 7.12
C ASP A 24 11.73 -4.11 6.18
N LEU A 25 12.60 -3.44 5.42
CA LEU A 25 12.21 -2.48 4.40
C LEU A 25 11.83 -3.24 3.11
N TYR A 26 10.65 -2.95 2.59
CA TYR A 26 10.14 -3.45 1.32
C TYR A 26 9.96 -2.30 0.33
N ILE A 27 10.50 -2.47 -0.89
CA ILE A 27 10.34 -1.55 -2.01
C ILE A 27 9.39 -2.17 -3.04
N LEU A 28 8.39 -1.40 -3.52
CA LEU A 28 7.48 -1.87 -4.57
C LEU A 28 8.25 -2.26 -5.83
N ASP A 29 7.91 -3.40 -6.39
CA ASP A 29 8.35 -3.77 -7.74
C ASP A 29 7.43 -3.12 -8.76
N GLU A 30 7.90 -2.03 -9.38
CA GLU A 30 7.13 -1.25 -10.36
C GLU A 30 6.71 -2.09 -11.58
N THR A 31 7.38 -3.21 -11.85
CA THR A 31 7.07 -4.11 -12.97
C THR A 31 5.99 -5.15 -12.64
N HIS A 32 5.72 -5.37 -11.35
CA HIS A 32 4.70 -6.29 -10.85
C HIS A 32 3.68 -5.55 -9.96
N LEU A 33 3.16 -4.44 -10.49
CA LEU A 33 2.21 -3.56 -9.80
C LEU A 33 1.01 -3.28 -10.68
N SER A 34 -0.19 -3.41 -10.12
CA SER A 34 -1.45 -3.04 -10.75
C SER A 34 -2.31 -2.26 -9.76
N ILE A 35 -2.63 -1.01 -10.08
CA ILE A 35 -3.57 -0.18 -9.32
C ILE A 35 -4.78 0.07 -10.21
N GLY A 36 -5.75 -0.85 -10.14
CA GLY A 36 -7.00 -0.80 -10.89
C GLY A 36 -8.10 -0.04 -10.15
N PHE A 37 -9.02 0.54 -10.90
CA PHE A 37 -10.24 1.14 -10.37
C PHE A 37 -11.45 0.81 -11.21
N LEU A 38 -12.61 0.78 -10.57
CA LEU A 38 -13.92 0.62 -11.19
C LEU A 38 -14.82 1.80 -10.81
N VAL A 39 -15.53 2.37 -11.80
CA VAL A 39 -16.49 3.46 -11.63
C VAL A 39 -17.72 3.25 -12.51
N ASP A 40 -18.91 3.51 -11.99
CA ASP A 40 -20.15 3.38 -12.76
C ASP A 40 -20.21 4.39 -13.90
N HIS A 41 -20.70 3.95 -15.06
CA HIS A 41 -20.93 4.77 -16.23
C HIS A 41 -22.42 4.74 -16.64
N ALA A 42 -23.13 5.79 -16.29
CA ALA A 42 -24.53 6.06 -16.62
C ALA A 42 -25.50 4.89 -16.28
N GLY A 43 -25.13 4.03 -15.31
CA GLY A 43 -25.93 2.88 -14.90
C GLY A 43 -25.90 1.68 -15.87
N TYR A 44 -25.13 1.75 -16.98
CA TYR A 44 -25.07 0.64 -17.94
C TYR A 44 -23.99 -0.38 -17.59
N ALA A 45 -22.79 0.10 -17.27
CA ALA A 45 -21.65 -0.74 -16.94
C ALA A 45 -20.66 0.03 -16.07
N ARG A 46 -19.67 -0.67 -15.57
CA ARG A 46 -18.54 -0.04 -14.85
C ARG A 46 -17.36 0.10 -15.80
N THR A 47 -16.75 1.28 -15.79
CA THR A 47 -15.47 1.47 -16.47
C THR A 47 -14.37 0.94 -15.59
N LEU A 48 -13.57 0.00 -16.13
CA LEU A 48 -12.31 -0.42 -15.54
C LEU A 48 -11.19 0.47 -16.08
N GLY A 49 -10.39 1.01 -15.20
CA GLY A 49 -9.16 1.72 -15.53
C GLY A 49 -8.05 1.32 -14.57
N MET A 50 -6.85 1.79 -14.83
CA MET A 50 -5.68 1.58 -13.98
C MET A 50 -4.73 2.77 -14.04
N PHE A 51 -3.84 2.85 -13.06
CA PHE A 51 -2.62 3.65 -13.13
C PHE A 51 -1.46 2.71 -13.39
N THR A 52 -0.65 3.02 -14.40
CA THR A 52 0.43 2.15 -14.87
C THR A 52 1.78 2.49 -14.24
N GLU A 53 1.87 3.59 -13.50
CA GLU A 53 3.10 4.06 -12.86
C GLU A 53 2.84 4.42 -11.40
N ALA A 54 3.50 3.70 -10.50
CA ALA A 54 3.55 4.01 -9.08
C ALA A 54 4.83 3.45 -8.48
N ARG A 55 5.29 4.06 -7.39
CA ARG A 55 6.45 3.66 -6.61
C ARG A 55 6.18 3.84 -5.14
N GLY A 56 6.98 3.21 -4.31
CA GLY A 56 6.88 3.39 -2.87
C GLY A 56 7.57 2.32 -2.07
N SER A 57 7.42 2.44 -0.76
CA SER A 57 8.01 1.52 0.20
C SER A 57 7.16 1.42 1.47
N PHE A 58 7.45 0.40 2.25
CA PHE A 58 6.90 0.21 3.58
C PHE A 58 7.85 -0.67 4.40
N LYS A 59 7.71 -0.60 5.71
CA LYS A 59 8.37 -1.55 6.61
C LYS A 59 7.39 -2.63 7.07
N TYR A 60 7.89 -3.84 7.22
CA TYR A 60 7.11 -4.96 7.74
C TYR A 60 7.90 -5.74 8.78
N ASN A 61 7.25 -6.03 9.88
CA ASN A 61 7.77 -6.90 10.93
C ASN A 61 6.94 -8.18 10.96
N GLU A 62 7.56 -9.30 10.59
CA GLU A 62 6.87 -10.58 10.48
C GLU A 62 6.45 -11.12 11.87
N GLU A 63 7.28 -10.96 12.90
CA GLU A 63 7.02 -11.47 14.25
C GLU A 63 5.80 -10.79 14.89
N SER A 64 5.70 -9.47 14.77
CA SER A 64 4.56 -8.69 15.29
C SER A 64 3.39 -8.61 14.30
N SER A 65 3.60 -8.98 13.04
CA SER A 65 2.68 -8.76 11.91
C SER A 65 2.28 -7.30 11.78
N THR A 66 3.25 -6.38 11.91
CA THR A 66 3.01 -4.94 11.77
C THR A 66 3.60 -4.41 10.47
N VAL A 67 2.86 -3.49 9.84
CA VAL A 67 3.33 -2.68 8.72
C VAL A 67 3.42 -1.23 9.19
N SER A 68 4.49 -0.54 8.80
CA SER A 68 4.73 0.86 9.16
C SER A 68 5.41 1.63 8.02
N ASP A 69 5.48 2.94 8.17
CA ASP A 69 6.16 3.85 7.24
C ASP A 69 5.72 3.65 5.77
N VAL A 70 4.43 3.38 5.57
CA VAL A 70 3.89 3.16 4.21
C VAL A 70 3.86 4.49 3.46
N GLU A 71 4.55 4.55 2.33
CA GLU A 71 4.47 5.67 1.40
C GLU A 71 4.40 5.17 -0.03
N ILE A 72 3.24 5.38 -0.67
CA ILE A 72 2.98 5.00 -2.06
C ILE A 72 2.65 6.26 -2.85
N ILE A 73 3.36 6.46 -3.96
CA ILE A 73 3.23 7.62 -4.85
C ILE A 73 2.80 7.10 -6.22
N ILE A 74 1.66 7.56 -6.71
CA ILE A 74 1.08 7.15 -7.99
C ILE A 74 1.13 8.34 -8.95
N ASP A 75 1.64 8.14 -10.17
CA ASP A 75 1.60 9.16 -11.22
C ASP A 75 0.17 9.25 -11.79
N THR A 76 -0.47 10.42 -11.62
CA THR A 76 -1.84 10.61 -12.11
C THR A 76 -1.92 10.68 -13.62
N ASN A 77 -0.81 11.03 -14.32
CA ASN A 77 -0.77 11.04 -15.77
C ASN A 77 -0.68 9.64 -16.38
N SER A 78 -0.37 8.62 -15.57
CA SER A 78 -0.34 7.21 -15.99
C SER A 78 -1.72 6.56 -16.11
N VAL A 79 -2.81 7.32 -15.90
CA VAL A 79 -4.18 6.79 -16.03
C VAL A 79 -4.42 6.22 -17.43
N PHE A 80 -4.92 4.98 -17.44
CA PHE A 80 -5.20 4.20 -18.65
C PHE A 80 -6.54 3.47 -18.52
N THR A 81 -7.40 3.63 -19.51
CA THR A 81 -8.71 2.96 -19.59
C THR A 81 -8.96 2.29 -20.93
N ASN A 82 -7.89 2.11 -21.73
CA ASN A 82 -7.95 1.58 -23.10
C ASN A 82 -8.84 2.41 -24.07
N HIS A 83 -8.85 3.76 -23.86
CA HIS A 83 -9.60 4.67 -24.75
C HIS A 83 -9.03 6.10 -24.66
N ASP A 84 -8.26 6.51 -25.65
CA ASP A 84 -7.45 7.74 -25.67
C ASP A 84 -8.22 9.03 -25.31
N LYS A 85 -9.43 9.19 -25.87
CA LYS A 85 -10.26 10.38 -25.58
C LYS A 85 -10.72 10.41 -24.12
N ARG A 86 -11.03 9.25 -23.54
CA ARG A 86 -11.41 9.15 -22.12
C ARG A 86 -10.19 9.39 -21.24
N ASP A 87 -9.06 8.81 -21.55
CA ASP A 87 -7.81 9.00 -20.82
C ASP A 87 -7.37 10.47 -20.83
N SER A 88 -7.46 11.13 -22.00
CA SER A 88 -7.22 12.58 -22.11
C SER A 88 -8.19 13.40 -21.24
N HIS A 89 -9.48 13.04 -21.20
CA HIS A 89 -10.45 13.73 -20.36
C HIS A 89 -10.22 13.46 -18.88
N LEU A 90 -9.84 12.24 -18.49
CA LEU A 90 -9.49 11.92 -17.09
C LEU A 90 -8.28 12.73 -16.60
N LYS A 91 -7.35 13.08 -17.48
CA LYS A 91 -6.20 13.93 -17.15
C LYS A 91 -6.54 15.41 -17.01
N SER A 92 -7.69 15.87 -17.48
CA SER A 92 -8.12 17.25 -17.49
C SER A 92 -8.55 17.77 -16.09
N PRO A 93 -8.76 19.11 -15.93
CA PRO A 93 -9.27 19.70 -14.69
C PRO A 93 -10.65 19.20 -14.24
N ASP A 94 -11.44 18.57 -15.12
CA ASP A 94 -12.72 17.95 -14.77
C ASP A 94 -12.56 16.74 -13.84
N PHE A 95 -11.37 16.09 -13.88
CA PHE A 95 -11.08 14.87 -13.12
C PHE A 95 -9.75 14.99 -12.35
N LEU A 96 -8.66 14.41 -12.86
CA LEU A 96 -7.40 14.28 -12.13
C LEU A 96 -6.55 15.56 -12.14
N ASN A 97 -6.78 16.47 -13.10
CA ASN A 97 -6.03 17.73 -13.24
C ASN A 97 -4.50 17.53 -13.12
N VAL A 98 -3.97 16.61 -13.93
CA VAL A 98 -2.61 16.09 -13.79
C VAL A 98 -1.52 17.15 -13.90
N GLN A 99 -1.79 18.28 -14.58
CA GLN A 99 -0.84 19.39 -14.66
C GLN A 99 -0.65 20.09 -13.31
N LYS A 100 -1.71 20.16 -12.49
CA LYS A 100 -1.65 20.78 -11.16
C LYS A 100 -1.33 19.75 -10.07
N TYR A 101 -1.76 18.53 -10.25
CA TYR A 101 -1.63 17.43 -9.29
C TYR A 101 -1.05 16.20 -9.99
N PRO A 102 0.26 16.21 -10.31
CA PRO A 102 0.90 15.14 -11.08
C PRO A 102 0.95 13.81 -10.33
N THR A 103 0.76 13.83 -9.02
CA THR A 103 0.77 12.63 -8.19
C THR A 103 -0.41 12.59 -7.23
N MET A 104 -0.85 11.38 -6.89
CA MET A 104 -1.61 11.09 -5.68
C MET A 104 -0.78 10.20 -4.76
N THR A 105 -1.02 10.28 -3.45
CA THR A 105 -0.22 9.54 -2.47
C THR A 105 -1.09 8.82 -1.46
N PHE A 106 -0.66 7.63 -1.05
CA PHE A 106 -1.21 6.96 0.12
C PHE A 106 -0.11 6.82 1.16
N LYS A 107 -0.38 7.28 2.40
CA LYS A 107 0.54 7.16 3.53
C LYS A 107 -0.16 6.50 4.70
N ALA A 108 0.57 5.64 5.40
CA ALA A 108 0.07 5.05 6.62
C ALA A 108 1.23 4.87 7.63
N ASP A 109 0.92 5.19 8.87
CA ASP A 109 1.77 4.86 10.01
C ASP A 109 1.62 3.37 10.37
N MET A 110 1.96 3.00 11.61
CA MET A 110 1.91 1.62 12.07
C MET A 110 0.48 1.06 12.06
N ASN A 111 0.31 -0.08 11.40
CA ASN A 111 -0.91 -0.88 11.37
C ASN A 111 -0.59 -2.34 11.70
N ASN A 112 -1.53 -3.03 12.35
CA ASN A 112 -1.37 -4.44 12.69
C ASN A 112 -2.16 -5.31 11.71
N LEU A 113 -1.50 -6.32 11.11
CA LEU A 113 -2.05 -7.24 10.12
C LEU A 113 -2.22 -8.67 10.66
N LYS A 114 -2.45 -8.83 11.99
CA LYS A 114 -2.68 -10.17 12.60
C LYS A 114 -3.81 -10.97 11.97
N SER A 115 -4.79 -10.30 11.34
CA SER A 115 -5.79 -10.96 10.51
C SER A 115 -5.38 -10.94 9.04
N ASN A 116 -5.72 -11.99 8.29
CA ASN A 116 -5.50 -12.04 6.85
C ASN A 116 -6.82 -12.42 6.15
N PRO A 117 -7.55 -11.49 5.49
CA PRO A 117 -7.12 -10.11 5.24
C PRO A 117 -7.13 -9.22 6.50
N GLY A 118 -6.14 -8.32 6.56
CA GLY A 118 -6.02 -7.27 7.55
C GLY A 118 -6.50 -5.92 7.02
N LYS A 119 -6.39 -4.88 7.85
CA LYS A 119 -6.77 -3.52 7.47
C LYS A 119 -5.59 -2.57 7.68
N ILE A 120 -5.19 -1.86 6.62
CA ILE A 120 -4.26 -0.75 6.70
C ILE A 120 -5.08 0.54 6.67
N LYS A 121 -5.04 1.29 7.76
CA LYS A 121 -5.63 2.62 7.87
C LYS A 121 -4.56 3.64 7.53
N GLY A 122 -4.82 4.47 6.55
CA GLY A 122 -3.91 5.52 6.11
C GLY A 122 -4.68 6.68 5.49
N ASP A 123 -3.95 7.58 4.90
CA ASP A 123 -4.44 8.80 4.30
C ASP A 123 -4.16 8.82 2.80
N LEU A 124 -5.22 8.95 2.00
CA LEU A 124 -5.14 9.20 0.58
C LEU A 124 -5.14 10.70 0.32
N THR A 125 -4.14 11.20 -0.40
CA THR A 125 -4.11 12.56 -0.94
C THR A 125 -4.37 12.51 -2.43
N LEU A 126 -5.47 13.12 -2.87
CA LEU A 126 -5.90 13.22 -4.26
C LEU A 126 -6.39 14.63 -4.52
N LEU A 127 -5.99 15.25 -5.64
CA LEU A 127 -6.31 16.65 -5.99
C LEU A 127 -5.93 17.65 -4.87
N GLY A 128 -4.87 17.37 -4.11
CA GLY A 128 -4.42 18.18 -2.99
C GLY A 128 -5.30 18.10 -1.73
N ILE A 129 -6.30 17.22 -1.72
CA ILE A 129 -7.17 16.96 -0.57
C ILE A 129 -6.78 15.62 0.05
N THR A 130 -6.59 15.60 1.37
CA THR A 130 -6.24 14.39 2.11
C THR A 130 -7.47 13.88 2.88
N LYS A 131 -7.75 12.59 2.75
CA LYS A 131 -8.84 11.89 3.43
C LYS A 131 -8.38 10.52 3.91
N PRO A 132 -8.93 10.03 5.04
CA PRO A 132 -8.65 8.68 5.51
C PRO A 132 -9.19 7.64 4.51
N LEU A 133 -8.38 6.60 4.27
CA LEU A 133 -8.74 5.45 3.46
C LEU A 133 -8.34 4.16 4.18
N ILE A 134 -9.17 3.14 4.10
CA ILE A 134 -8.87 1.81 4.66
C ILE A 134 -8.65 0.85 3.49
N LEU A 135 -7.47 0.27 3.42
CA LEU A 135 -7.15 -0.84 2.53
C LEU A 135 -7.47 -2.15 3.24
N ASN A 136 -8.33 -3.00 2.64
CA ASN A 136 -8.46 -4.38 3.06
C ASN A 136 -7.35 -5.17 2.36
N THR A 137 -6.35 -5.59 3.11
CA THR A 137 -5.07 -6.08 2.60
C THR A 137 -4.89 -7.55 2.93
N LYS A 138 -4.47 -8.34 1.96
CA LYS A 138 -4.09 -9.73 2.10
C LYS A 138 -2.64 -9.91 1.67
N ILE A 139 -1.79 -10.39 2.58
CA ILE A 139 -0.47 -10.92 2.22
C ILE A 139 -0.68 -12.32 1.64
N ASN A 140 -0.34 -12.48 0.37
CA ASN A 140 -0.51 -13.73 -0.36
C ASN A 140 0.64 -14.69 -0.05
N LYS A 141 1.89 -14.16 -0.06
CA LYS A 141 3.10 -14.92 0.17
C LYS A 141 4.25 -13.98 0.56
N ILE A 142 5.15 -14.47 1.42
CA ILE A 142 6.47 -13.92 1.67
C ILE A 142 7.45 -15.09 1.49
N ASP A 143 8.35 -15.01 0.51
CA ASP A 143 9.29 -16.11 0.25
C ASP A 143 10.44 -15.61 -0.65
N THR A 144 11.53 -16.38 -0.68
CA THR A 144 12.62 -16.19 -1.64
C THR A 144 12.10 -16.25 -3.08
N TYR A 145 12.38 -15.23 -3.87
CA TYR A 145 11.90 -15.17 -5.25
C TYR A 145 12.48 -16.32 -6.09
N PRO A 146 11.67 -17.04 -6.89
CA PRO A 146 12.14 -18.17 -7.66
C PRO A 146 13.13 -17.78 -8.77
N PHE A 147 13.06 -16.53 -9.23
CA PHE A 147 13.90 -16.00 -10.29
C PHE A 147 15.04 -15.15 -9.73
N ARG A 148 16.13 -15.01 -10.49
CA ARG A 148 17.22 -14.08 -10.14
C ARG A 148 16.84 -12.66 -10.53
N VAL A 149 17.14 -11.72 -9.64
CA VAL A 149 17.11 -10.28 -9.90
C VAL A 149 18.55 -9.79 -9.76
N GLY A 150 19.20 -9.50 -10.89
CA GLY A 150 20.64 -9.29 -10.90
C GLY A 150 21.41 -10.55 -10.46
N LEU A 151 22.21 -10.45 -9.41
CA LEU A 151 23.03 -11.56 -8.89
C LEU A 151 22.37 -12.35 -7.75
N SER A 152 21.26 -11.88 -7.19
CA SER A 152 20.60 -12.45 -6.02
C SER A 152 19.21 -13.00 -6.32
N LYS A 153 18.65 -13.72 -5.33
CA LYS A 153 17.24 -14.07 -5.24
C LYS A 153 16.69 -13.33 -4.01
N PRO A 154 16.03 -12.18 -4.19
CA PRO A 154 15.53 -11.41 -3.07
C PRO A 154 14.39 -12.12 -2.36
N MET A 155 14.11 -11.73 -1.09
CA MET A 155 12.85 -11.99 -0.44
C MET A 155 11.78 -11.10 -1.07
N VAL A 156 10.62 -11.67 -1.40
CA VAL A 156 9.52 -10.95 -2.05
C VAL A 156 8.22 -11.19 -1.29
N MET A 157 7.47 -10.10 -1.10
CA MET A 157 6.12 -10.13 -0.56
C MET A 157 5.12 -9.85 -1.68
N GLY A 158 4.16 -10.76 -1.89
CA GLY A 158 3.02 -10.57 -2.78
C GLY A 158 1.78 -10.13 -1.99
N VAL A 159 1.10 -9.07 -2.45
CA VAL A 159 -0.02 -8.43 -1.74
C VAL A 159 -1.18 -8.16 -2.68
N SER A 160 -2.39 -8.49 -2.20
CA SER A 160 -3.66 -8.06 -2.79
C SER A 160 -4.36 -7.09 -1.84
N ALA A 161 -4.88 -5.99 -2.35
CA ALA A 161 -5.66 -5.07 -1.54
C ALA A 161 -6.88 -4.52 -2.28
N THR A 162 -7.91 -4.15 -1.52
CA THR A 162 -9.11 -3.48 -2.04
C THR A 162 -9.49 -2.31 -1.15
N ALA A 163 -10.10 -1.30 -1.75
CA ALA A 163 -10.67 -0.17 -1.04
C ALA A 163 -11.81 0.45 -1.83
N SER A 164 -12.56 1.35 -1.20
CA SER A 164 -13.55 2.17 -1.88
C SER A 164 -13.58 3.56 -1.27
N PHE A 165 -13.78 4.58 -2.11
CA PHE A 165 -13.94 5.97 -1.67
C PHE A 165 -14.89 6.73 -2.60
N LYS A 166 -15.35 7.90 -2.17
CA LYS A 166 -16.13 8.79 -3.03
C LYS A 166 -15.21 9.84 -3.65
N ARG A 167 -15.23 9.96 -4.98
CA ARG A 167 -14.43 10.95 -5.68
C ARG A 167 -14.87 12.39 -5.38
N SER A 168 -16.14 12.59 -4.99
CA SER A 168 -16.63 13.89 -4.55
C SER A 168 -15.97 14.38 -3.25
N ASP A 169 -15.51 13.48 -2.37
CA ASP A 169 -14.77 13.84 -1.15
C ASP A 169 -13.45 14.55 -1.44
N PHE A 170 -12.93 14.39 -2.67
CA PHE A 170 -11.72 15.03 -3.19
C PHE A 170 -12.00 16.16 -4.18
N GLY A 171 -13.26 16.61 -4.27
CA GLY A 171 -13.67 17.71 -5.15
C GLY A 171 -13.85 17.34 -6.62
N MET A 172 -13.77 16.06 -6.98
CA MET A 172 -13.95 15.55 -8.35
C MET A 172 -15.45 15.37 -8.64
N ASN A 173 -16.12 16.46 -9.06
CA ASN A 173 -17.58 16.53 -9.13
C ASN A 173 -18.16 16.46 -10.55
N TYR A 174 -17.31 16.37 -11.59
CA TYR A 174 -17.81 16.35 -12.98
C TYR A 174 -18.84 15.23 -13.20
N ALA A 175 -19.95 15.57 -13.85
CA ALA A 175 -21.04 14.66 -14.25
C ALA A 175 -21.80 13.94 -13.12
N LEU A 176 -21.55 14.24 -11.83
CA LEU A 176 -22.27 13.66 -10.69
C LEU A 176 -23.77 13.99 -10.72
N LYS A 177 -24.13 15.26 -10.88
CA LYS A 177 -25.53 15.73 -10.85
C LYS A 177 -26.43 15.03 -11.89
N LYS A 178 -25.83 14.56 -12.99
CA LYS A 178 -26.54 13.87 -14.09
C LYS A 178 -26.47 12.35 -13.95
N ASN A 179 -25.82 11.84 -12.92
CA ASN A 179 -25.53 10.42 -12.70
C ASN A 179 -24.88 9.73 -13.94
N LEU A 180 -24.04 10.48 -14.67
CA LEU A 180 -23.34 9.94 -15.84
C LEU A 180 -22.03 9.25 -15.49
N VAL A 181 -21.38 9.68 -14.40
CA VAL A 181 -20.19 9.04 -13.84
C VAL A 181 -20.41 8.86 -12.34
N GLY A 182 -20.32 7.64 -11.86
CA GLY A 182 -20.53 7.29 -10.45
C GLY A 182 -19.62 8.06 -9.50
N ASP A 183 -20.09 8.22 -8.28
CA ASP A 183 -19.32 8.86 -7.20
C ASP A 183 -18.34 7.90 -6.54
N GLN A 184 -18.75 6.64 -6.37
CA GLN A 184 -17.93 5.61 -5.76
C GLN A 184 -16.87 5.11 -6.72
N ILE A 185 -15.64 5.07 -6.24
CA ILE A 185 -14.49 4.43 -6.89
C ILE A 185 -14.13 3.19 -6.06
N ASP A 186 -14.12 2.03 -6.69
CA ASP A 186 -13.64 0.78 -6.07
C ASP A 186 -12.25 0.48 -6.60
N LEU A 187 -11.31 0.27 -5.69
CA LEU A 187 -9.91 -0.04 -5.98
C LEU A 187 -9.65 -1.55 -5.91
N ILE A 188 -8.85 -2.02 -6.85
CA ILE A 188 -8.27 -3.37 -6.89
C ILE A 188 -6.76 -3.18 -7.06
N ILE A 189 -5.99 -3.63 -6.09
CA ILE A 189 -4.55 -3.40 -6.03
C ILE A 189 -3.86 -4.75 -5.88
N GLU A 190 -2.92 -5.03 -6.78
CA GLU A 190 -2.07 -6.23 -6.76
C GLU A 190 -0.63 -5.78 -6.94
N PHE A 191 0.27 -6.23 -6.06
CA PHE A 191 1.68 -5.89 -6.20
C PHE A 191 2.61 -6.92 -5.56
N GLU A 192 3.85 -6.88 -6.03
CA GLU A 192 5.00 -7.49 -5.37
C GLU A 192 5.88 -6.38 -4.78
N ALA A 193 6.54 -6.68 -3.66
CA ALA A 193 7.55 -5.81 -3.06
C ALA A 193 8.77 -6.62 -2.66
N ARG A 194 9.97 -6.08 -2.88
CA ARG A 194 11.24 -6.73 -2.58
C ARG A 194 11.80 -6.20 -1.28
N GLN A 195 12.25 -7.11 -0.44
CA GLN A 195 13.02 -6.76 0.75
C GLN A 195 14.41 -6.26 0.33
N GLU A 196 14.83 -5.13 0.93
CA GLU A 196 16.19 -4.58 0.80
C GLU A 196 17.18 -5.16 1.80
#